data_f14c8604fb851da6bbcd873a5f45d622
#
_entry.id   f14c8604fb851da6bbcd873a5f45d622
#
_cell.length_a   1.000
_cell.length_b   1.000
_cell.length_c   1.000
_cell.angle_alpha   90.00
_cell.angle_beta   90.00
_cell.angle_gamma   90.00
#
_symmetry.space_group_name_H-M   'P 1'
#
loop_
_entity.id
_entity.type
_entity.pdbx_description
1 polymer ?
#
loop_
_entity_poly.entity_id
_entity_poly.type
_entity_poly.pdbx_seq_one_letter_code
_entity_poly.pdbx_strand_id
1 'polypeptide(L)'
;NARMFADCAKLQKVNIPKKCTYIGINTFRNCKSLRKLTIPKSVKKIDKTAFRGCKKLTLYVKKGSYAHKYAKKYHIKYKLVK
;
A
#
# COMPACT_ATOMS: atom_id res chain seq x y z
N ASN A 1 -9.50 -0.06 7.00
CA ASN A 1 -10.88 -0.06 6.52
C ASN A 1 -10.92 -0.32 5.03
N ALA A 2 -11.89 -1.13 4.62
CA ALA A 2 -12.06 -1.46 3.22
C ALA A 2 -12.50 -0.22 2.42
N ARG A 3 -11.94 -0.06 1.23
CA ARG A 3 -12.32 0.97 0.26
C ARG A 3 -12.16 2.43 0.72
N MET A 4 -11.43 2.67 1.78
CA MET A 4 -11.29 4.03 2.31
C MET A 4 -10.86 5.05 1.25
N PHE A 5 -9.92 4.68 0.38
CA PHE A 5 -9.40 5.57 -0.66
C PHE A 5 -9.70 5.07 -2.07
N ALA A 6 -10.66 4.16 -2.21
CA ALA A 6 -10.98 3.60 -3.53
C ALA A 6 -11.38 4.69 -4.51
N ASP A 7 -10.88 4.57 -5.73
CA ASP A 7 -11.19 5.46 -6.85
C ASP A 7 -10.78 6.93 -6.65
N CYS A 8 -9.85 7.18 -5.73
CA CYS A 8 -9.27 8.52 -5.54
C CYS A 8 -8.20 8.77 -6.60
N ALA A 9 -8.61 9.00 -7.83
CA ALA A 9 -7.71 9.08 -8.97
C ALA A 9 -6.68 10.20 -8.89
N LYS A 10 -6.94 11.23 -8.09
CA LYS A 10 -6.02 12.36 -7.93
C LYS A 10 -5.13 12.26 -6.71
N LEU A 11 -5.34 11.25 -5.87
CA LEU A 11 -4.56 11.06 -4.66
C LEU A 11 -3.13 10.67 -5.01
N GLN A 12 -2.16 11.47 -4.58
CA GLN A 12 -0.76 11.24 -4.90
C GLN A 12 0.06 10.70 -3.73
N LYS A 13 -0.37 10.98 -2.51
CA LYS A 13 0.38 10.62 -1.32
C LYS A 13 -0.57 10.37 -0.16
N VAL A 14 -0.30 9.35 0.62
CA VAL A 14 -1.10 8.98 1.79
C VAL A 14 -0.18 8.61 2.94
N ASN A 15 -0.53 9.06 4.14
CA ASN A 15 0.18 8.65 5.34
C ASN A 15 -0.65 7.62 6.08
N ILE A 16 -0.10 6.42 6.23
CA ILE A 16 -0.76 5.36 6.98
C ILE A 16 -0.36 5.47 8.44
N PRO A 17 -1.33 5.51 9.36
CA PRO A 17 -1.01 5.62 10.80
C PRO A 17 -0.10 4.49 11.26
N LYS A 18 0.81 4.80 12.18
CA LYS A 18 1.75 3.81 12.71
C LYS A 18 1.08 2.65 13.46
N LYS A 19 -0.17 2.84 13.87
CA LYS A 19 -0.94 1.80 14.57
C LYS A 19 -1.78 0.95 13.62
N CYS A 20 -1.78 1.27 12.35
CA CYS A 20 -2.55 0.50 11.37
C CYS A 20 -2.00 -0.91 11.27
N THR A 21 -2.87 -1.91 11.37
CA THR A 21 -2.47 -3.33 11.30
C THR A 21 -2.99 -4.04 10.07
N TYR A 22 -3.95 -3.44 9.36
CA TYR A 22 -4.62 -4.11 8.26
C TYR A 22 -4.99 -3.13 7.15
N ILE A 23 -4.72 -3.51 5.92
CA ILE A 23 -5.14 -2.76 4.74
C ILE A 23 -6.12 -3.66 3.99
N GLY A 24 -7.36 -3.24 3.94
CA GLY A 24 -8.45 -4.08 3.48
C GLY A 24 -8.69 -4.13 1.99
N ILE A 25 -9.76 -4.78 1.63
CA ILE A 25 -10.18 -4.99 0.24
C ILE A 25 -10.36 -3.64 -0.46
N ASN A 26 -9.74 -3.49 -1.64
CA ASN A 26 -9.89 -2.31 -2.50
C ASN A 26 -9.60 -0.97 -1.82
N THR A 27 -8.86 -0.94 -0.72
CA THR A 27 -8.58 0.30 0.01
C THR A 27 -8.03 1.40 -0.89
N PHE A 28 -7.13 1.05 -1.80
CA PHE A 28 -6.52 2.00 -2.74
C PHE A 28 -6.84 1.66 -4.20
N ARG A 29 -7.96 0.99 -4.43
CA ARG A 29 -8.31 0.60 -5.78
C ARG A 29 -8.40 1.81 -6.71
N ASN A 30 -7.77 1.70 -7.88
CA ASN A 30 -7.80 2.75 -8.91
C ASN A 30 -7.27 4.10 -8.47
N CYS A 31 -6.37 4.14 -7.49
CA CYS A 31 -5.67 5.36 -7.13
C CYS A 31 -4.54 5.58 -8.15
N LYS A 32 -4.90 6.00 -9.33
CA LYS A 32 -3.99 6.05 -10.48
C LYS A 32 -2.84 7.04 -10.33
N SER A 33 -3.01 8.07 -9.53
CA SER A 33 -1.97 9.06 -9.30
C SER A 33 -1.13 8.77 -8.07
N LEU A 34 -1.46 7.73 -7.31
CA LEU A 34 -0.72 7.38 -6.10
C LEU A 34 0.65 6.83 -6.50
N ARG A 35 1.70 7.53 -6.09
CA ARG A 35 3.07 7.19 -6.48
C ARG A 35 3.92 6.66 -5.34
N LYS A 36 3.69 7.17 -4.13
CA LYS A 36 4.50 6.80 -2.97
C LYS A 36 3.61 6.48 -1.80
N LEU A 37 3.82 5.34 -1.19
CA LEU A 37 3.07 4.96 -0.02
C LEU A 37 4.00 4.23 0.94
N THR A 38 4.20 4.82 2.12
CA THR A 38 5.00 4.19 3.16
C THR A 38 4.08 3.31 4.00
N ILE A 39 4.42 2.03 4.11
CA ILE A 39 3.63 1.10 4.90
C ILE A 39 4.40 0.79 6.19
N PRO A 40 3.82 1.15 7.35
CA PRO A 40 4.50 0.89 8.62
C PRO A 40 4.64 -0.60 8.90
N LYS A 41 5.66 -0.94 9.68
CA LYS A 41 5.88 -2.34 10.05
C LYS A 41 4.75 -2.93 10.89
N SER A 42 3.89 -2.08 11.46
CA SER A 42 2.73 -2.52 12.22
C SER A 42 1.69 -3.25 11.37
N VAL A 43 1.67 -2.99 10.07
CA VAL A 43 0.73 -3.65 9.16
C VAL A 43 1.09 -5.12 9.04
N LYS A 44 0.16 -5.98 9.43
CA LYS A 44 0.35 -7.43 9.44
C LYS A 44 -0.44 -8.14 8.36
N LYS A 45 -1.34 -7.43 7.70
CA LYS A 45 -2.14 -8.01 6.65
C LYS A 45 -2.53 -6.96 5.61
N ILE A 46 -2.38 -7.31 4.34
CA ILE A 46 -2.78 -6.46 3.21
C ILE A 46 -3.56 -7.35 2.26
N ASP A 47 -4.78 -6.93 1.94
CA ASP A 47 -5.58 -7.71 1.01
C ASP A 47 -4.95 -7.67 -0.39
N LYS A 48 -5.08 -8.76 -1.12
CA LYS A 48 -4.51 -8.83 -2.48
C LYS A 48 -5.07 -7.81 -3.44
N THR A 49 -6.27 -7.28 -3.16
CA THR A 49 -6.92 -6.29 -4.01
C THR A 49 -6.67 -4.85 -3.57
N ALA A 50 -5.97 -4.65 -2.44
CA ALA A 50 -5.81 -3.32 -1.83
C ALA A 50 -5.24 -2.28 -2.79
N PHE A 51 -4.34 -2.67 -3.67
CA PHE A 51 -3.67 -1.75 -4.60
C PHE A 51 -4.05 -1.98 -6.05
N ARG A 52 -5.19 -2.56 -6.26
CA ARG A 52 -5.67 -2.86 -7.61
C ARG A 52 -5.81 -1.57 -8.42
N GLY A 53 -5.17 -1.52 -9.58
CA GLY A 53 -5.25 -0.35 -10.45
C GLY A 53 -4.27 0.77 -10.14
N CYS A 54 -3.42 0.61 -9.14
CA CYS A 54 -2.38 1.59 -8.79
C CYS A 54 -1.15 1.37 -9.64
N LYS A 55 -1.18 1.83 -10.88
CA LYS A 55 -0.15 1.49 -11.86
C LYS A 55 1.20 2.17 -11.63
N LYS A 56 1.21 3.30 -10.94
CA LYS A 56 2.44 4.08 -10.72
C LYS A 56 2.98 3.95 -9.29
N LEU A 57 2.40 3.05 -8.52
CA LEU A 57 2.70 2.93 -7.11
C LEU A 57 4.09 2.37 -6.83
N THR A 58 4.79 3.00 -5.90
CA THR A 58 6.00 2.47 -5.28
C THR A 58 5.75 2.40 -3.79
N LEU A 59 5.87 1.21 -3.21
CA LEU A 59 5.72 1.03 -1.77
C LEU A 59 7.05 1.27 -1.08
N TYR A 60 7.01 2.01 0.01
CA TYR A 60 8.18 2.21 0.87
C TYR A 60 7.97 1.33 2.09
N VAL A 61 8.80 0.31 2.23
CA VAL A 61 8.58 -0.74 3.22
C VAL A 61 9.85 -1.04 3.99
N LYS A 62 9.71 -1.52 5.23
CA LYS A 62 10.86 -1.95 6.01
C LYS A 62 11.27 -3.35 5.60
N LYS A 63 12.58 -3.59 5.54
CA LYS A 63 13.12 -4.90 5.22
C LYS A 63 12.57 -5.95 6.18
N GLY A 64 12.06 -7.04 5.62
CA GLY A 64 11.51 -8.15 6.40
C GLY A 64 10.10 -7.95 6.92
N SER A 65 9.49 -6.78 6.68
CA SER A 65 8.11 -6.55 7.10
C SER A 65 7.12 -7.34 6.24
N TYR A 66 5.88 -7.44 6.73
CA TYR A 66 4.82 -8.05 5.93
C TYR A 66 4.68 -7.35 4.57
N ALA A 67 4.71 -6.01 4.58
CA ALA A 67 4.58 -5.23 3.34
C ALA A 67 5.71 -5.51 2.35
N HIS A 68 6.93 -5.74 2.85
CA HIS A 68 8.07 -6.10 2.00
C HIS A 68 7.78 -7.43 1.28
N LYS A 69 7.33 -8.42 2.03
CA LYS A 69 7.00 -9.73 1.46
C LYS A 69 5.83 -9.66 0.50
N TYR A 70 4.83 -8.85 0.84
CA TYR A 70 3.66 -8.63 -0.01
C TYR A 70 4.06 -8.02 -1.35
N ALA A 71 4.89 -6.98 -1.33
CA ALA A 71 5.32 -6.32 -2.56
C ALA A 71 6.07 -7.29 -3.48
N LYS A 72 6.92 -8.12 -2.90
CA LYS A 72 7.64 -9.14 -3.67
C LYS A 72 6.68 -10.17 -4.26
N LYS A 73 5.72 -10.63 -3.47
CA LYS A 73 4.77 -11.66 -3.90
C LYS A 73 3.90 -11.19 -5.07
N TYR A 74 3.46 -9.93 -5.03
CA TYR A 74 2.55 -9.41 -6.05
C TYR A 74 3.24 -8.53 -7.08
N HIS A 75 4.57 -8.54 -7.09
CA HIS A 75 5.37 -7.80 -8.08
C HIS A 75 5.08 -6.29 -8.09
N ILE A 76 4.85 -5.73 -6.90
CA ILE A 76 4.65 -4.29 -6.75
C ILE A 76 6.02 -3.64 -6.54
N LYS A 77 6.28 -2.57 -7.27
CA LYS A 77 7.53 -1.84 -7.11
C LYS A 77 7.67 -1.35 -5.67
N TYR A 78 8.84 -1.54 -5.06
CA TYR A 78 9.06 -1.11 -3.69
C TYR A 78 10.48 -0.62 -3.48
N LYS A 79 10.65 0.16 -2.42
CA LYS A 79 11.96 0.57 -1.93
C LYS A 79 12.01 0.30 -0.44
N LEU A 80 13.18 -0.12 0.03
CA LEU A 80 13.36 -0.37 1.45
C LEU A 80 13.66 0.93 2.19
N VAL A 81 13.05 1.08 3.36
CA VAL A 81 13.31 2.21 4.25
C VAL A 81 13.93 1.68 5.54
N LYS A 82 14.66 2.55 6.23
CA LYS A 82 15.33 2.16 7.47
C LYS A 82 14.36 2.06 8.65
#